data_c5c487cbdb6089235ca1c4ef4774a9e6
#
_entry.id   c5c487cbdb6089235ca1c4ef4774a9e6
#
_cell.length_a   1.000
_cell.length_b   1.000
_cell.length_c   1.000
_cell.angle_alpha   90.00
_cell.angle_beta   90.00
_cell.angle_gamma   90.00
#
_symmetry.space_group_name_H-M   'P 1'
#
loop_
_entity.id
_entity.type
_entity.pdbx_description
1 polymer ?
#
loop_
_entity_poly.entity_id
_entity_poly.type
_entity_poly.pdbx_seq_one_letter_code
_entity_poly.pdbx_strand_id
1 'polypeptide(L)'
;MARERKVSIAIIGKTKQFTDSITRSSKVLNKFGSVAAGIGKATAAGLGIATAAAATAGKEIVNLASDANEARSAFETTFGDALPELSNFVDSFANKAGLAAFELEGLLTQSGAVLQGIEFTAEGSADLSQKLATLAGDVASFSNVQGGAEPVLQAFTKALLGERESLKTFGIAILEADVQQQAFIMTGKTSAKELTKQEKALATYE
;
A
#
# COMPACT_ATOMS: atom_id res chain seq x y z
N MET A 1 18.22 -19.32 -55.84
CA MET A 1 19.05 -19.65 -54.63
C MET A 1 19.23 -18.35 -53.81
N ALA A 2 18.45 -18.18 -52.77
CA ALA A 2 18.56 -17.00 -51.89
C ALA A 2 19.68 -17.22 -50.85
N ARG A 3 20.68 -16.33 -50.82
CA ARG A 3 21.75 -16.34 -49.84
C ARG A 3 21.23 -15.72 -48.52
N GLU A 4 21.12 -16.54 -47.49
CA GLU A 4 20.90 -16.06 -46.13
C GLU A 4 22.09 -15.23 -45.68
N ARG A 5 21.84 -13.96 -45.30
CA ARG A 5 22.82 -13.09 -44.64
C ARG A 5 22.66 -13.26 -43.14
N LYS A 6 23.60 -13.94 -42.50
CA LYS A 6 23.72 -13.97 -41.04
C LYS A 6 24.30 -12.64 -40.57
N VAL A 7 23.54 -11.89 -39.76
CA VAL A 7 24.04 -10.72 -39.03
C VAL A 7 24.47 -11.19 -37.66
N SER A 8 25.76 -11.17 -37.37
CA SER A 8 26.31 -11.48 -36.05
C SER A 8 26.52 -10.17 -35.30
N ILE A 9 25.73 -9.93 -34.24
CA ILE A 9 25.93 -8.81 -33.32
C ILE A 9 26.81 -9.28 -32.16
N ALA A 10 28.07 -8.83 -32.12
CA ALA A 10 28.94 -9.04 -30.99
C ALA A 10 28.70 -7.96 -29.93
N ILE A 11 28.05 -8.31 -28.80
CA ILE A 11 27.96 -7.44 -27.65
C ILE A 11 29.26 -7.49 -26.88
N ILE A 12 30.18 -6.55 -27.16
CA ILE A 12 31.41 -6.39 -26.39
C ILE A 12 31.09 -5.58 -25.13
N GLY A 13 30.50 -6.24 -24.13
CA GLY A 13 30.37 -5.68 -22.80
C GLY A 13 31.73 -5.65 -22.09
N LYS A 14 32.06 -4.53 -21.43
CA LYS A 14 33.24 -4.47 -20.52
C LYS A 14 32.95 -5.34 -19.29
N THR A 15 33.06 -6.65 -19.46
CA THR A 15 32.81 -7.70 -18.46
C THR A 15 33.59 -7.47 -17.16
N LYS A 16 34.76 -6.87 -17.22
CA LYS A 16 35.56 -6.59 -16.02
C LYS A 16 34.89 -5.56 -15.10
N GLN A 17 34.33 -4.47 -15.65
CA GLN A 17 33.60 -3.47 -14.85
C GLN A 17 32.29 -4.04 -14.25
N PHE A 18 31.61 -4.91 -15.00
CA PHE A 18 30.41 -5.60 -14.52
C PHE A 18 30.75 -6.60 -13.41
N THR A 19 31.81 -7.40 -13.58
CA THR A 19 32.28 -8.36 -12.57
C THR A 19 32.79 -7.66 -11.31
N ASP A 20 33.51 -6.54 -11.45
CA ASP A 20 33.98 -5.74 -10.33
C ASP A 20 32.83 -5.08 -9.56
N SER A 21 31.78 -4.66 -10.28
CA SER A 21 30.56 -4.11 -9.65
C SER A 21 29.79 -5.18 -8.88
N ILE A 22 29.64 -6.38 -9.43
CA ILE A 22 29.00 -7.51 -8.74
C ILE A 22 29.80 -7.94 -7.50
N THR A 23 31.14 -7.99 -7.62
CA THR A 23 32.00 -8.39 -6.48
C THR A 23 32.00 -7.34 -5.36
N ARG A 24 31.90 -6.04 -5.69
CA ARG A 24 31.71 -4.98 -4.70
C ARG A 24 30.33 -5.06 -4.05
N SER A 25 29.28 -5.30 -4.82
CA SER A 25 27.92 -5.46 -4.33
C SER A 25 27.79 -6.66 -3.38
N SER A 26 28.42 -7.80 -3.69
CA SER A 26 28.42 -8.98 -2.81
C SER A 26 29.20 -8.77 -1.50
N LYS A 27 30.30 -7.99 -1.51
CA LYS A 27 31.01 -7.60 -0.27
C LYS A 27 30.20 -6.65 0.59
N VAL A 28 29.43 -5.76 -0.01
CA VAL A 28 28.50 -4.87 0.67
C VAL A 28 27.35 -5.69 1.24
N LEU A 29 26.74 -6.59 0.48
CA LEU A 29 25.69 -7.50 0.93
C LEU A 29 26.11 -8.37 2.12
N ASN A 30 27.34 -8.89 2.13
CA ASN A 30 27.88 -9.67 3.26
C ASN A 30 28.08 -8.82 4.54
N LYS A 31 28.43 -7.54 4.40
CA LYS A 31 28.44 -6.59 5.52
C LYS A 31 27.04 -6.26 6.03
N PHE A 32 26.06 -6.15 5.13
CA PHE A 32 24.64 -5.95 5.50
C PHE A 32 24.03 -7.18 6.18
N GLY A 33 24.39 -8.39 5.75
CA GLY A 33 23.99 -9.63 6.41
C GLY A 33 24.39 -9.68 7.89
N SER A 34 25.54 -9.11 8.24
CA SER A 34 26.01 -9.03 9.64
C SER A 34 25.32 -7.92 10.45
N VAL A 35 24.88 -6.84 9.80
CA VAL A 35 24.11 -5.74 10.44
C VAL A 35 22.64 -6.14 10.58
N ALA A 36 22.06 -6.79 9.56
CA ALA A 36 20.69 -7.30 9.61
C ALA A 36 20.49 -8.43 10.64
N ALA A 37 21.54 -9.21 10.92
CA ALA A 37 21.50 -10.22 12.00
C ALA A 37 21.43 -9.61 13.40
N GLY A 38 21.80 -8.33 13.58
CA GLY A 38 21.70 -7.56 14.81
C GLY A 38 20.35 -6.85 15.01
N ILE A 39 19.63 -6.60 13.93
CA ILE A 39 18.28 -5.99 13.95
C ILE A 39 17.28 -7.15 13.93
N GLY A 40 16.78 -7.51 15.08
CA GLY A 40 16.02 -8.70 15.44
C GLY A 40 15.20 -9.41 14.35
N LYS A 41 15.02 -10.71 14.54
CA LYS A 41 14.36 -11.68 13.64
C LYS A 41 12.96 -11.30 13.12
N ALA A 42 12.37 -10.23 13.63
CA ALA A 42 11.02 -9.79 13.24
C ALA A 42 10.98 -8.90 11.98
N THR A 43 12.08 -8.22 11.63
CA THR A 43 12.13 -7.32 10.47
C THR A 43 12.58 -8.00 9.18
N ALA A 44 13.23 -9.15 9.28
CA ALA A 44 13.80 -9.83 8.09
C ALA A 44 12.75 -10.53 7.20
N ALA A 45 11.56 -10.83 7.72
CA ALA A 45 10.51 -11.53 6.99
C ALA A 45 9.61 -10.63 6.14
N GLY A 46 9.57 -9.30 6.43
CA GLY A 46 8.69 -8.35 5.76
C GLY A 46 9.36 -7.44 4.72
N LEU A 47 10.69 -7.35 4.73
CA LEU A 47 11.42 -6.50 3.79
C LEU A 47 11.89 -7.32 2.59
N GLY A 48 10.99 -7.56 1.65
CA GLY A 48 11.35 -8.00 0.30
C GLY A 48 12.12 -6.88 -0.42
N ILE A 49 13.31 -6.53 0.08
CA ILE A 49 14.16 -5.52 -0.53
C ILE A 49 14.72 -6.08 -1.82
N ALA A 50 14.22 -5.58 -2.94
CA ALA A 50 14.85 -5.79 -4.23
C ALA A 50 16.29 -5.24 -4.15
N THR A 51 17.25 -6.15 -4.19
CA THR A 51 18.69 -5.95 -3.90
C THR A 51 19.46 -5.15 -4.95
N ALA A 52 18.81 -4.44 -5.87
CA ALA A 52 19.46 -3.81 -7.02
C ALA A 52 20.05 -2.41 -6.77
N ALA A 53 19.82 -1.76 -5.64
CA ALA A 53 20.23 -0.36 -5.39
C ALA A 53 21.25 -0.18 -4.23
N ALA A 54 21.93 -1.22 -3.81
CA ALA A 54 22.73 -1.23 -2.57
C ALA A 54 24.03 -0.39 -2.57
N ALA A 55 24.39 0.32 -3.63
CA ALA A 55 25.72 0.97 -3.74
C ALA A 55 25.76 2.42 -3.23
N THR A 56 24.62 3.10 -3.06
CA THR A 56 24.52 4.47 -2.47
C THR A 56 23.70 4.49 -1.18
N ALA A 57 23.25 3.36 -0.74
CA ALA A 57 22.04 3.13 0.04
C ALA A 57 22.22 3.05 1.56
N GLY A 58 23.37 3.28 2.15
CA GLY A 58 23.52 3.13 3.61
C GLY A 58 22.56 4.02 4.40
N LYS A 59 22.40 5.29 4.01
CA LYS A 59 21.50 6.23 4.66
C LYS A 59 20.04 5.97 4.27
N GLU A 60 19.78 5.67 3.01
CA GLU A 60 18.43 5.38 2.51
C GLU A 60 17.88 4.08 3.09
N ILE A 61 18.71 3.04 3.26
CA ILE A 61 18.29 1.78 3.91
C ILE A 61 17.97 2.02 5.40
N VAL A 62 18.75 2.83 6.09
CA VAL A 62 18.47 3.16 7.50
C VAL A 62 17.16 3.95 7.61
N ASN A 63 16.93 4.90 6.73
CA ASN A 63 15.68 5.66 6.70
C ASN A 63 14.50 4.73 6.38
N LEU A 64 14.60 3.89 5.34
CA LEU A 64 13.57 2.93 4.98
C LEU A 64 13.25 1.95 6.12
N ALA A 65 14.28 1.49 6.83
CA ALA A 65 14.08 0.61 7.99
C ALA A 65 13.42 1.35 9.16
N SER A 66 13.73 2.64 9.34
CA SER A 66 13.07 3.50 10.33
C SER A 66 11.60 3.72 9.97
N ASP A 67 11.33 4.08 8.71
CA ASP A 67 9.97 4.31 8.19
C ASP A 67 9.12 3.04 8.31
N ALA A 68 9.70 1.87 7.98
CA ALA A 68 9.02 0.58 8.12
C ALA A 68 8.70 0.24 9.58
N ASN A 69 9.62 0.54 10.51
CA ASN A 69 9.39 0.30 11.94
C ASN A 69 8.35 1.27 12.51
N GLU A 70 8.35 2.51 12.07
CA GLU A 70 7.35 3.51 12.46
C GLU A 70 5.96 3.13 11.92
N ALA A 71 5.85 2.77 10.64
CA ALA A 71 4.61 2.30 10.04
C ALA A 71 4.05 1.08 10.79
N ARG A 72 4.90 0.12 11.11
CA ARG A 72 4.51 -1.07 11.87
C ARG A 72 4.01 -0.71 13.28
N SER A 73 4.71 0.15 14.01
CA SER A 73 4.32 0.58 15.36
C SER A 73 2.98 1.34 15.34
N ALA A 74 2.77 2.22 14.36
CA ALA A 74 1.51 2.93 14.18
C ALA A 74 0.37 1.97 13.82
N PHE A 75 0.63 0.99 12.96
CA PHE A 75 -0.32 -0.05 12.57
C PHE A 75 -0.77 -0.89 13.77
N GLU A 76 0.18 -1.36 14.60
CA GLU A 76 -0.10 -2.10 15.83
C GLU A 76 -0.93 -1.29 16.82
N THR A 77 -0.61 -0.01 16.97
CA THR A 77 -1.33 0.89 17.88
C THR A 77 -2.75 1.17 17.39
N THR A 78 -2.94 1.32 16.08
CA THR A 78 -4.24 1.67 15.49
C THR A 78 -5.22 0.50 15.55
N PHE A 79 -4.76 -0.72 15.28
CA PHE A 79 -5.67 -1.85 15.08
C PHE A 79 -5.73 -2.83 16.27
N GLY A 80 -4.77 -2.79 17.19
CA GLY A 80 -4.83 -3.57 18.44
C GLY A 80 -5.18 -5.05 18.21
N ASP A 81 -6.33 -5.49 18.73
CA ASP A 81 -6.75 -6.90 18.67
C ASP A 81 -7.10 -7.39 17.25
N ALA A 82 -7.41 -6.49 16.32
CA ALA A 82 -7.64 -6.82 14.90
C ALA A 82 -6.35 -7.07 14.11
N LEU A 83 -5.20 -6.85 14.72
CA LEU A 83 -3.87 -6.93 14.11
C LEU A 83 -3.56 -8.26 13.41
N PRO A 84 -3.87 -9.46 13.98
CA PRO A 84 -3.49 -10.73 13.35
C PRO A 84 -4.14 -10.93 11.98
N GLU A 85 -5.41 -10.60 11.86
CA GLU A 85 -6.16 -10.73 10.61
C GLU A 85 -5.64 -9.74 9.56
N LEU A 86 -5.44 -8.49 9.98
CA LEU A 86 -4.97 -7.44 9.09
C LEU A 86 -3.52 -7.65 8.63
N SER A 87 -2.65 -8.23 9.47
CA SER A 87 -1.29 -8.63 9.09
C SER A 87 -1.29 -9.72 8.03
N ASN A 88 -2.15 -10.74 8.16
CA ASN A 88 -2.31 -11.77 7.12
C ASN A 88 -2.79 -11.17 5.79
N PHE A 89 -3.66 -10.18 5.85
CA PHE A 89 -4.08 -9.43 4.66
C PHE A 89 -2.90 -8.68 4.03
N VAL A 90 -2.11 -7.95 4.81
CA VAL A 90 -0.93 -7.22 4.33
C VAL A 90 0.03 -8.18 3.62
N ASP A 91 0.37 -9.31 4.22
CA ASP A 91 1.29 -10.31 3.66
C ASP A 91 0.79 -10.87 2.31
N SER A 92 -0.53 -11.04 2.16
CA SER A 92 -1.12 -11.61 0.96
C SER A 92 -1.40 -10.59 -0.14
N PHE A 93 -1.68 -9.34 0.22
CA PHE A 93 -2.20 -8.33 -0.69
C PHE A 93 -1.13 -7.31 -1.15
N ALA A 94 -0.13 -6.96 -0.33
CA ALA A 94 0.84 -5.92 -0.64
C ALA A 94 1.49 -6.12 -2.02
N ASN A 95 2.00 -7.32 -2.30
CA ASN A 95 2.61 -7.65 -3.59
C ASN A 95 1.61 -7.54 -4.76
N LYS A 96 0.34 -7.89 -4.56
CA LYS A 96 -0.70 -7.78 -5.60
C LYS A 96 -1.03 -6.32 -5.89
N ALA A 97 -0.99 -5.48 -4.86
CA ALA A 97 -1.21 -4.03 -4.97
C ALA A 97 0.01 -3.27 -5.51
N GLY A 98 1.17 -3.94 -5.67
CA GLY A 98 2.43 -3.32 -6.10
C GLY A 98 3.07 -2.45 -5.01
N LEU A 99 2.78 -2.72 -3.74
CA LEU A 99 3.26 -1.99 -2.57
C LEU A 99 4.23 -2.86 -1.75
N ALA A 100 5.13 -2.22 -1.02
CA ALA A 100 5.83 -2.89 0.07
C ALA A 100 4.87 -3.08 1.27
N ALA A 101 5.13 -4.09 2.10
CA ALA A 101 4.28 -4.39 3.24
C ALA A 101 4.09 -3.18 4.17
N PHE A 102 5.18 -2.48 4.51
CA PHE A 102 5.15 -1.30 5.37
C PHE A 102 4.39 -0.10 4.75
N GLU A 103 4.42 0.04 3.41
CA GLU A 103 3.65 1.06 2.70
C GLU A 103 2.16 0.78 2.84
N LEU A 104 1.75 -0.47 2.65
CA LEU A 104 0.36 -0.88 2.86
C LEU A 104 -0.05 -0.75 4.33
N GLU A 105 0.80 -1.12 5.30
CA GLU A 105 0.56 -0.91 6.73
C GLU A 105 0.31 0.58 7.03
N GLY A 106 1.13 1.48 6.48
CA GLY A 106 0.95 2.93 6.62
C GLY A 106 -0.36 3.45 6.05
N LEU A 107 -0.75 2.98 4.86
CA LEU A 107 -2.01 3.33 4.22
C LEU A 107 -3.24 2.83 4.99
N LEU A 108 -3.19 1.58 5.46
CA LEU A 108 -4.25 1.02 6.30
C LEU A 108 -4.35 1.77 7.63
N THR A 109 -3.22 2.11 8.26
CA THR A 109 -3.16 2.92 9.48
C THR A 109 -3.83 4.27 9.27
N GLN A 110 -3.53 4.95 8.16
CA GLN A 110 -4.15 6.22 7.84
C GLN A 110 -5.67 6.08 7.68
N SER A 111 -6.13 5.08 6.94
CA SER A 111 -7.56 4.81 6.75
C SER A 111 -8.22 4.44 8.08
N GLY A 112 -7.60 3.57 8.87
CA GLY A 112 -8.10 3.15 10.18
C GLY A 112 -8.22 4.29 11.16
N ALA A 113 -7.21 5.17 11.24
CA ALA A 113 -7.25 6.35 12.10
C ALA A 113 -8.40 7.31 11.72
N VAL A 114 -8.63 7.51 10.41
CA VAL A 114 -9.77 8.30 9.91
C VAL A 114 -11.09 7.68 10.33
N LEU A 115 -11.24 6.37 10.17
CA LEU A 115 -12.45 5.64 10.53
C LEU A 115 -12.72 5.69 12.05
N GLN A 116 -11.69 5.48 12.88
CA GLN A 116 -11.82 5.63 14.33
C GLN A 116 -12.18 7.06 14.75
N GLY A 117 -11.65 8.05 14.02
CA GLY A 117 -12.03 9.47 14.21
C GLY A 117 -13.51 9.77 13.93
N ILE A 118 -14.23 8.89 13.25
CA ILE A 118 -15.68 8.94 13.04
C ILE A 118 -16.43 7.81 13.75
N GLU A 119 -15.83 7.32 14.85
CA GLU A 119 -16.44 6.42 15.84
C GLU A 119 -16.55 4.94 15.42
N PHE A 120 -15.78 4.48 14.42
CA PHE A 120 -15.64 3.04 14.19
C PHE A 120 -14.81 2.38 15.30
N THR A 121 -15.13 1.12 15.63
CA THR A 121 -14.27 0.29 16.49
C THR A 121 -12.97 -0.06 15.76
N ALA A 122 -11.96 -0.57 16.46
CA ALA A 122 -10.71 -1.03 15.85
C ALA A 122 -10.97 -2.13 14.80
N GLU A 123 -11.83 -3.11 15.12
CA GLU A 123 -12.22 -4.20 14.22
C GLU A 123 -13.00 -3.66 13.00
N GLY A 124 -13.97 -2.77 13.21
CA GLY A 124 -14.73 -2.16 12.13
C GLY A 124 -13.87 -1.30 11.20
N SER A 125 -12.88 -0.60 11.79
CA SER A 125 -11.89 0.16 11.04
C SER A 125 -10.96 -0.75 10.24
N ALA A 126 -10.54 -1.87 10.79
CA ALA A 126 -9.72 -2.87 10.12
C ALA A 126 -10.45 -3.48 8.92
N ASP A 127 -11.67 -3.95 9.12
CA ASP A 127 -12.51 -4.55 8.07
C ASP A 127 -12.74 -3.57 6.90
N LEU A 128 -13.17 -2.34 7.21
CA LEU A 128 -13.44 -1.37 6.16
C LEU A 128 -12.16 -0.88 5.47
N SER A 129 -11.05 -0.69 6.19
CA SER A 129 -9.76 -0.35 5.59
C SER A 129 -9.26 -1.44 4.63
N GLN A 130 -9.42 -2.72 4.99
CA GLN A 130 -9.08 -3.85 4.14
C GLN A 130 -9.93 -3.88 2.86
N LYS A 131 -11.24 -3.66 2.98
CA LYS A 131 -12.16 -3.58 1.84
C LYS A 131 -11.81 -2.43 0.91
N LEU A 132 -11.51 -1.25 1.46
CA LEU A 132 -11.08 -0.08 0.70
C LEU A 132 -9.76 -0.33 -0.03
N ALA A 133 -8.79 -0.98 0.62
CA ALA A 133 -7.52 -1.31 0.01
C ALA A 133 -7.70 -2.30 -1.17
N THR A 134 -8.56 -3.30 -1.00
CA THR A 134 -8.89 -4.25 -2.06
C THR A 134 -9.53 -3.55 -3.25
N LEU A 135 -10.55 -2.72 -3.00
CA LEU A 135 -11.21 -1.94 -4.05
C LEU A 135 -10.25 -0.98 -4.74
N ALA A 136 -9.36 -0.33 -3.98
CA ALA A 136 -8.35 0.55 -4.54
C ALA A 136 -7.37 -0.19 -5.46
N GLY A 137 -6.97 -1.41 -5.10
CA GLY A 137 -6.16 -2.28 -5.95
C GLY A 137 -6.85 -2.65 -7.26
N ASP A 138 -8.14 -2.99 -7.19
CA ASP A 138 -8.94 -3.32 -8.36
C ASP A 138 -9.12 -2.11 -9.29
N VAL A 139 -9.47 -0.94 -8.76
CA VAL A 139 -9.60 0.31 -9.52
C VAL A 139 -8.26 0.71 -10.13
N ALA A 140 -7.18 0.64 -9.39
CA ALA A 140 -5.84 0.98 -9.87
C ALA A 140 -5.42 0.07 -11.04
N SER A 141 -5.70 -1.22 -10.93
CA SER A 141 -5.42 -2.21 -11.97
C SER A 141 -6.28 -1.98 -13.21
N PHE A 142 -7.59 -1.77 -13.03
CA PHE A 142 -8.53 -1.55 -14.13
C PHE A 142 -8.24 -0.26 -14.90
N SER A 143 -7.94 0.82 -14.19
CA SER A 143 -7.71 2.15 -14.77
C SER A 143 -6.23 2.43 -15.09
N ASN A 144 -5.33 1.47 -14.85
CA ASN A 144 -3.88 1.61 -15.01
C ASN A 144 -3.35 2.91 -14.36
N VAL A 145 -3.70 3.09 -13.08
CA VAL A 145 -3.39 4.33 -12.34
C VAL A 145 -1.89 4.43 -12.08
N GLN A 146 -1.31 5.57 -12.42
CA GLN A 146 0.07 5.87 -12.06
C GLN A 146 0.20 5.99 -10.53
N GLY A 147 1.12 5.24 -9.94
CA GLY A 147 1.27 5.13 -8.48
C GLY A 147 0.45 3.98 -7.85
N GLY A 148 -0.22 3.15 -8.69
CA GLY A 148 -0.89 1.94 -8.23
C GLY A 148 -2.08 2.21 -7.31
N ALA A 149 -2.25 1.37 -6.28
CA ALA A 149 -3.38 1.42 -5.36
C ALA A 149 -3.32 2.59 -4.36
N GLU A 150 -2.13 3.13 -4.07
CA GLU A 150 -1.94 4.17 -3.05
C GLU A 150 -2.81 5.43 -3.29
N PRO A 151 -2.71 6.15 -4.44
CA PRO A 151 -3.50 7.36 -4.67
C PRO A 151 -5.00 7.08 -4.69
N VAL A 152 -5.41 5.88 -5.10
CA VAL A 152 -6.81 5.47 -5.12
C VAL A 152 -7.32 5.26 -3.70
N LEU A 153 -6.57 4.55 -2.84
CA LEU A 153 -6.94 4.33 -1.45
C LEU A 153 -7.01 5.63 -0.65
N GLN A 154 -6.08 6.55 -0.88
CA GLN A 154 -6.13 7.88 -0.28
C GLN A 154 -7.39 8.66 -0.72
N ALA A 155 -7.77 8.57 -1.99
CA ALA A 155 -9.00 9.19 -2.48
C ALA A 155 -10.27 8.57 -1.87
N PHE A 156 -10.32 7.24 -1.74
CA PHE A 156 -11.42 6.57 -1.04
C PHE A 156 -11.51 6.99 0.43
N THR A 157 -10.38 7.02 1.14
CA THR A 157 -10.34 7.44 2.54
C THR A 157 -10.89 8.87 2.73
N LYS A 158 -10.54 9.80 1.84
CA LYS A 158 -11.08 11.16 1.83
C LYS A 158 -12.58 11.18 1.51
N ALA A 159 -13.02 10.33 0.58
CA ALA A 159 -14.41 10.24 0.18
C ALA A 159 -15.34 9.81 1.33
N LEU A 160 -14.86 8.96 2.26
CA LEU A 160 -15.59 8.60 3.47
C LEU A 160 -15.88 9.81 4.37
N LEU A 161 -15.03 10.83 4.33
CA LEU A 161 -15.23 12.11 5.04
C LEU A 161 -16.10 13.10 4.26
N GLY A 162 -16.50 12.75 3.03
CA GLY A 162 -17.30 13.61 2.14
C GLY A 162 -16.47 14.34 1.07
N GLU A 163 -15.14 14.20 1.05
CA GLU A 163 -14.25 14.83 0.07
C GLU A 163 -14.15 13.95 -1.20
N ARG A 164 -15.20 13.88 -2.01
CA ARG A 164 -15.34 12.94 -3.13
C ARG A 164 -14.78 13.43 -4.46
N GLU A 165 -14.28 14.67 -4.53
CA GLU A 165 -13.79 15.25 -5.79
C GLU A 165 -12.59 14.47 -6.36
N SER A 166 -11.72 13.96 -5.50
CA SER A 166 -10.55 13.18 -5.90
C SER A 166 -10.90 11.85 -6.60
N LEU A 167 -12.09 11.28 -6.31
CA LEU A 167 -12.56 10.05 -6.97
C LEU A 167 -12.86 10.25 -8.46
N LYS A 168 -13.21 11.47 -8.86
CA LYS A 168 -13.49 11.79 -10.27
C LYS A 168 -12.28 11.59 -11.17
N THR A 169 -11.07 11.73 -10.63
CA THR A 169 -9.82 11.44 -11.36
C THR A 169 -9.74 9.98 -11.81
N PHE A 170 -10.41 9.09 -11.08
CA PHE A 170 -10.49 7.65 -11.39
C PHE A 170 -11.80 7.27 -12.10
N GLY A 171 -12.57 8.26 -12.56
CA GLY A 171 -13.85 8.03 -13.24
C GLY A 171 -15.02 7.68 -12.30
N ILE A 172 -14.84 7.83 -10.99
CA ILE A 172 -15.85 7.51 -9.98
C ILE A 172 -16.52 8.82 -9.53
N ALA A 173 -17.84 8.92 -9.74
CA ALA A 173 -18.65 10.06 -9.32
C ALA A 173 -19.68 9.60 -8.28
N ILE A 174 -19.52 10.06 -7.04
CA ILE A 174 -20.45 9.80 -5.94
C ILE A 174 -21.03 11.14 -5.50
N LEU A 175 -22.35 11.29 -5.63
CA LEU A 175 -23.04 12.50 -5.22
C LEU A 175 -23.50 12.39 -3.75
N GLU A 176 -23.58 13.53 -3.06
CA GLU A 176 -24.08 13.56 -1.68
C GLU A 176 -25.53 13.01 -1.59
N ALA A 177 -26.35 13.23 -2.63
CA ALA A 177 -27.70 12.69 -2.70
C ALA A 177 -27.71 11.15 -2.75
N ASP A 178 -26.79 10.55 -3.49
CA ASP A 178 -26.68 9.09 -3.59
C ASP A 178 -26.29 8.48 -2.24
N VAL A 179 -25.32 9.09 -1.55
CA VAL A 179 -24.90 8.66 -0.21
C VAL A 179 -26.04 8.78 0.79
N GLN A 180 -26.81 9.88 0.77
CA GLN A 180 -27.97 10.04 1.66
C GLN A 180 -29.04 8.99 1.37
N GLN A 181 -29.33 8.74 0.10
CA GLN A 181 -30.30 7.72 -0.29
C GLN A 181 -29.85 6.33 0.17
N GLN A 182 -28.60 5.97 -0.05
CA GLN A 182 -28.05 4.69 0.39
C GLN A 182 -28.08 4.58 1.92
N ALA A 183 -27.69 5.64 2.64
CA ALA A 183 -27.77 5.67 4.09
C ALA A 183 -29.20 5.49 4.62
N PHE A 184 -30.20 6.08 3.95
CA PHE A 184 -31.59 5.87 4.31
C PHE A 184 -32.07 4.44 4.10
N ILE A 185 -31.61 3.80 3.01
CA ILE A 185 -31.88 2.38 2.73
C ILE A 185 -31.29 1.50 3.84
N MET A 186 -30.04 1.77 4.23
CA MET A 186 -29.32 0.97 5.21
C MET A 186 -29.87 1.13 6.64
N THR A 187 -30.29 2.34 6.99
CA THR A 187 -30.63 2.68 8.39
C THR A 187 -32.13 2.77 8.67
N GLY A 188 -32.97 2.88 7.63
CA GLY A 188 -34.38 3.16 7.75
C GLY A 188 -34.70 4.61 8.17
N LYS A 189 -33.68 5.47 8.31
CA LYS A 189 -33.86 6.89 8.63
C LYS A 189 -34.43 7.64 7.42
N THR A 190 -35.09 8.77 7.67
CA THR A 190 -35.73 9.59 6.61
C THR A 190 -35.21 11.02 6.57
N SER A 191 -34.35 11.39 7.51
CA SER A 191 -33.75 12.72 7.61
C SER A 191 -32.23 12.68 7.56
N ALA A 192 -31.65 13.49 6.68
CA ALA A 192 -30.20 13.62 6.57
C ALA A 192 -29.53 14.14 7.86
N LYS A 193 -30.29 14.84 8.73
CA LYS A 193 -29.77 15.34 10.01
C LYS A 193 -29.61 14.24 11.06
N GLU A 194 -30.27 13.11 10.88
CA GLU A 194 -30.21 11.96 11.79
C GLU A 194 -29.06 11.00 11.42
N LEU A 195 -28.48 11.16 10.22
CA LEU A 195 -27.40 10.32 9.76
C LEU A 195 -26.10 10.68 10.48
N THR A 196 -25.50 9.68 11.11
CA THR A 196 -24.16 9.80 11.70
C THR A 196 -23.08 9.84 10.63
N LYS A 197 -21.87 10.28 11.00
CA LYS A 197 -20.71 10.24 10.09
C LYS A 197 -20.38 8.81 9.68
N GLN A 198 -20.48 7.87 10.61
CA GLN A 198 -20.26 6.45 10.38
C GLN A 198 -21.23 5.88 9.34
N GLU A 199 -22.53 6.17 9.48
CA GLU A 199 -23.56 5.73 8.52
C GLU A 199 -23.33 6.30 7.12
N LYS A 200 -22.90 7.57 7.03
CA LYS A 200 -22.53 8.18 5.75
C LYS A 200 -21.27 7.58 5.15
N ALA A 201 -20.27 7.25 5.97
CA ALA A 201 -19.07 6.59 5.50
C ALA A 201 -19.37 5.20 4.94
N LEU A 202 -20.17 4.39 5.65
CA LEU A 202 -20.63 3.09 5.16
C LEU A 202 -21.42 3.22 3.85
N ALA A 203 -22.36 4.16 3.78
CA ALA A 203 -23.13 4.41 2.56
C ALA A 203 -22.29 4.97 1.40
N THR A 204 -21.13 5.55 1.67
CA THR A 204 -20.19 5.99 0.62
C THR A 204 -19.40 4.81 0.06
N TYR A 205 -19.18 3.78 0.87
CA TYR A 205 -18.49 2.56 0.45
C TYR A 205 -19.39 1.63 -0.38
N GLU A 206 -20.68 1.47 0.02
CA GLU A 206 -21.70 0.64 -0.66
C GLU A 206 -22.13 1.22 -2.02
#